data_d9bed2d3d45d84abe45cf551967e2b59
#
_entry.id   d9bed2d3d45d84abe45cf551967e2b59
#
_cell.length_a   1.000
_cell.length_b   1.000
_cell.length_c   1.000
_cell.angle_alpha   90.00
_cell.angle_beta   90.00
_cell.angle_gamma   90.00
#
_symmetry.space_group_name_H-M   'P 1'
#
loop_
_entity.id
_entity.type
_entity.pdbx_description
1 polymer ?
#
loop_
_entity_poly.entity_id
_entity_poly.type
_entity_poly.pdbx_seq_one_letter_code
_entity_poly.pdbx_strand_id
1 'polypeptide(L)'
;MNXQIIFLLLVQKXGGRATYAYIMEWGDYYAPRALYRILDXGXXPXXAMXPXSITINGXXEEFXRGSXIVPLVQRDDNSNVSKDDVHEIIRKIAVEEFIDIYAVNTGLSNDGPDLGGLHAVINLPKVAILAGKGSSAYSVGQVWHLLNEKMHIPVSLINSNNVNRTLLDNYXVLIMTDGNYSQIDSSNVKSIKSWINRGGCFISTASGSEWTINNNIIKEKIKEIKKDTLDIAYENIQAKKGAQRIGGAIFQINLDNTHPIAYGYKTTLPVFRNNETFYELSTADAANVGRYNTTPLISGYISDVMNEEIKNSASIIARNVGSGSVILFADNPHFRAFWFGTXGLXLNAXLFGXAF
;
A
#
# COMPACT_ATOMS: atom_id res chain seq x y z
N MET A 1 15.16 9.08 -30.60
CA MET A 1 14.87 7.68 -30.99
C MET A 1 13.41 7.65 -31.47
N ASN A 2 13.18 7.06 -32.66
CA ASN A 2 11.89 7.21 -33.32
C ASN A 2 10.82 6.36 -32.56
N UNK A 3 9.90 6.69 -32.38
CA UNK A 3 8.90 6.13 -31.72
C UNK A 3 8.54 4.79 -32.16
N GLN A 4 8.52 4.73 -33.44
CA GLN A 4 8.30 3.40 -34.06
C GLN A 4 9.34 2.37 -33.63
N ILE A 5 10.58 2.76 -33.39
CA ILE A 5 11.67 1.87 -32.95
C ILE A 5 11.44 1.47 -31.48
N ILE A 6 11.05 2.40 -30.64
CA ILE A 6 10.69 2.12 -29.21
C ILE A 6 9.49 1.16 -29.17
N PHE A 7 8.49 1.40 -30.01
CA PHE A 7 7.30 0.55 -30.11
C PHE A 7 7.67 -0.89 -30.52
N LEU A 8 8.55 -1.05 -31.52
CA LEU A 8 9.01 -2.37 -31.98
C LEU A 8 9.79 -3.11 -30.90
N LEU A 9 10.62 -2.43 -30.13
CA LEU A 9 11.41 -3.02 -29.03
C LEU A 9 10.50 -3.47 -27.87
N LEU A 10 9.53 -2.67 -27.48
CA LEU A 10 8.57 -3.00 -26.41
C LEU A 10 7.66 -4.18 -26.80
N VAL A 11 7.19 -4.19 -28.07
CA VAL A 11 6.31 -5.25 -28.58
C VAL A 11 7.08 -6.59 -28.75
N GLN A 12 8.38 -6.56 -29.06
CA GLN A 12 9.19 -7.78 -29.19
C GLN A 12 9.49 -8.44 -27.85
N LYS A 13 9.74 -7.67 -26.83
CA LYS A 13 9.92 -8.21 -25.47
C LYS A 13 8.63 -8.85 -24.90
N UNK A 14 7.63 -8.35 -25.12
CA UNK A 14 6.48 -8.62 -24.65
C UNK A 14 5.77 -9.69 -25.26
N GLY A 15 6.28 -10.37 -26.15
CA GLY A 15 5.70 -11.53 -26.81
C GLY A 15 4.65 -11.24 -27.88
N GLY A 16 4.38 -9.99 -28.18
CA GLY A 16 3.46 -9.60 -29.23
C GLY A 16 1.99 -9.62 -28.80
N ARG A 17 1.15 -10.32 -29.56
CA ARG A 17 -0.30 -10.41 -29.29
C ARG A 17 -0.60 -11.75 -28.58
N ALA A 18 -1.10 -11.66 -27.36
CA ALA A 18 -1.40 -12.84 -26.54
C ALA A 18 -2.56 -13.66 -27.16
N THR A 19 -2.55 -14.97 -26.92
CA THR A 19 -3.71 -15.82 -27.21
C THR A 19 -4.42 -16.29 -25.93
N TYR A 20 -3.81 -16.10 -24.75
CA TYR A 20 -4.40 -16.50 -23.46
C TYR A 20 -4.55 -15.33 -22.49
N ALA A 21 -3.43 -14.66 -22.14
CA ALA A 21 -3.42 -13.59 -21.13
C ALA A 21 -2.25 -12.65 -21.34
N TYR A 22 -2.28 -11.51 -20.67
CA TYR A 22 -1.14 -10.62 -20.50
C TYR A 22 -0.69 -10.65 -19.03
N ILE A 23 0.63 -10.54 -18.80
CA ILE A 23 1.19 -10.44 -17.44
C ILE A 23 2.01 -9.17 -17.34
N MET A 24 1.71 -8.37 -16.31
CA MET A 24 2.45 -7.16 -15.95
C MET A 24 3.15 -7.41 -14.62
N GLU A 25 4.47 -7.22 -14.58
CA GLU A 25 5.24 -7.36 -13.36
C GLU A 25 4.89 -6.25 -12.35
N TRP A 26 5.10 -6.56 -11.06
CA TRP A 26 4.87 -5.61 -9.98
C TRP A 26 6.20 -5.20 -9.37
N GLY A 27 6.50 -3.91 -9.39
CA GLY A 27 7.75 -3.37 -8.87
C GLY A 27 8.16 -2.08 -9.55
N ASP A 28 7.65 -1.85 -10.75
CA ASP A 28 7.84 -0.58 -11.43
C ASP A 28 7.05 0.54 -10.72
N TYR A 29 7.62 1.73 -10.70
CA TYR A 29 7.02 2.89 -10.03
C TYR A 29 5.60 3.18 -10.53
N TYR A 30 5.35 3.02 -11.84
CA TYR A 30 4.05 3.29 -12.45
C TYR A 30 3.17 2.05 -12.64
N ALA A 31 3.58 0.87 -12.13
CA ALA A 31 2.73 -0.32 -12.18
C ALA A 31 1.35 -0.10 -11.50
N PRO A 32 1.27 0.60 -10.35
CA PRO A 32 -0.05 0.92 -9.77
C PRO A 32 -0.92 1.79 -10.67
N ARG A 33 -0.34 2.75 -11.40
CA ARG A 33 -1.08 3.59 -12.35
C ARG A 33 -1.59 2.75 -13.53
N ALA A 34 -0.73 1.89 -14.06
CA ALA A 34 -1.11 0.96 -15.15
C ALA A 34 -2.24 0.03 -14.68
N LEU A 35 -2.13 -0.54 -13.49
CA LEU A 35 -3.17 -1.43 -12.92
C LEU A 35 -4.49 -0.67 -12.78
N TYR A 36 -4.46 0.55 -12.25
CA TYR A 36 -5.68 1.36 -12.12
C TYR A 36 -6.33 1.57 -13.49
N ARG A 37 -5.55 1.90 -14.52
CA ARG A 37 -6.05 2.08 -15.89
C ARG A 37 -6.65 0.78 -16.46
N ILE A 38 -6.01 -0.36 -16.18
CA ILE A 38 -6.53 -1.69 -16.58
C ILE A 38 -7.91 -1.92 -15.95
N LEU A 39 -8.02 -1.66 -14.68
CA LEU A 39 -9.27 -1.81 -13.92
C LEU A 39 -10.35 -0.82 -14.41
N ASP A 40 -9.96 0.41 -14.63
CA ASP A 40 -10.88 1.45 -15.10
C ASP A 40 -11.42 1.18 -16.53
N UNK A 41 -10.66 0.31 -17.21
CA UNK A 41 -11.07 -0.10 -18.45
C UNK A 41 -11.85 -1.30 -18.43
N GLY A 42 -12.21 -1.71 -17.22
CA GLY A 42 -13.13 -2.88 -17.07
C GLY A 42 -12.45 -4.26 -17.12
N UNK A 43 -11.19 -4.39 -17.07
CA UNK A 43 -10.52 -5.59 -17.06
C UNK A 43 -10.49 -6.13 -15.65
N UNK A 44 -10.31 -7.32 -15.29
CA UNK A 44 -10.32 -7.85 -14.17
C UNK A 44 -9.20 -8.55 -14.00
N PRO A 45 -8.20 -7.92 -13.74
CA PRO A 45 -6.94 -8.64 -13.46
C PRO A 45 -6.93 -9.42 -12.14
N UNK A 46 -6.08 -10.34 -12.04
CA UNK A 46 -5.87 -11.09 -10.91
C UNK A 46 -4.51 -10.86 -10.40
N UNK A 47 -4.15 -10.90 -9.21
CA UNK A 47 -2.97 -10.70 -8.65
C UNK A 47 -2.42 -12.01 -8.40
N ALA A 48 -1.21 -12.25 -8.70
CA ALA A 48 -0.51 -13.51 -8.43
C ALA A 48 -0.07 -13.55 -6.96
N MET A 49 -0.54 -14.48 -6.23
CA MET A 49 -0.19 -14.67 -4.80
C MET A 49 1.08 -15.54 -4.61
N UNK A 50 1.43 -16.13 -5.66
CA UNK A 50 2.55 -16.93 -5.75
C UNK A 50 3.30 -16.59 -6.99
N PRO A 51 4.62 -16.88 -6.79
CA PRO A 51 5.38 -16.74 -8.05
C PRO A 51 4.98 -17.78 -9.08
N UNK A 52 5.06 -17.42 -10.36
CA UNK A 52 4.76 -18.25 -11.41
C UNK A 52 5.84 -18.17 -12.38
N SER A 53 6.24 -19.32 -13.07
CA SER A 53 7.12 -19.20 -14.28
C SER A 53 6.42 -19.76 -15.52
N ILE A 54 6.64 -19.07 -16.63
CA ILE A 54 5.94 -19.41 -17.89
C ILE A 54 6.93 -19.28 -19.05
N THR A 55 6.83 -20.20 -19.99
CA THR A 55 7.64 -20.13 -21.21
C THR A 55 7.02 -19.13 -22.19
N ILE A 56 7.76 -18.07 -22.49
CA ILE A 56 7.37 -17.05 -23.46
C ILE A 56 8.46 -17.00 -24.56
N ASN A 57 8.08 -17.29 -25.79
CA ASN A 57 9.00 -17.31 -26.94
C ASN A 57 10.24 -18.23 -26.72
N GLY A 58 10.05 -19.31 -26.00
CA GLY A 58 11.14 -20.29 -25.71
C GLY A 58 11.97 -19.96 -24.47
N UNK A 59 11.71 -18.96 -23.58
CA UNK A 59 12.33 -18.56 -22.41
C UNK A 59 11.43 -18.76 -21.23
N UNK A 60 11.74 -19.02 -20.06
CA UNK A 60 11.05 -19.06 -18.98
C UNK A 60 11.14 -17.82 -18.42
N GLU A 61 10.27 -17.23 -18.27
CA GLU A 61 10.11 -15.95 -17.61
C GLU A 61 9.53 -16.18 -16.21
N GLU A 62 10.12 -15.57 -15.21
CA GLU A 62 9.67 -15.68 -13.82
C GLU A 62 8.91 -14.43 -13.42
N PHE A 63 7.79 -14.62 -12.78
CA PHE A 63 6.93 -13.53 -12.33
C PHE A 63 6.78 -13.57 -10.82
N UNK A 64 6.96 -12.60 -10.18
CA UNK A 64 6.87 -12.45 -8.82
C UNK A 64 5.46 -12.35 -8.34
N ARG A 65 5.47 -12.38 -6.99
CA ARG A 65 4.20 -12.07 -6.31
C ARG A 65 3.76 -10.66 -6.64
N GLY A 66 2.46 -10.49 -6.81
CA GLY A 66 1.87 -9.21 -7.17
C GLY A 66 1.77 -8.98 -8.67
N SER A 67 2.37 -9.83 -9.50
CA SER A 67 2.20 -9.71 -10.95
C SER A 67 0.72 -9.77 -11.32
N UNK A 68 0.15 -8.90 -12.14
CA UNK A 68 -1.12 -8.75 -12.49
C UNK A 68 -1.37 -9.49 -13.68
N ILE A 69 -2.10 -10.47 -13.74
CA ILE A 69 -2.52 -11.34 -14.85
C ILE A 69 -3.82 -10.80 -15.43
N VAL A 70 -3.82 -10.49 -16.71
CA VAL A 70 -5.00 -9.94 -17.40
C VAL A 70 -5.45 -10.97 -18.45
N PRO A 71 -6.45 -11.81 -18.17
CA PRO A 71 -6.92 -12.80 -19.16
C PRO A 71 -7.61 -12.11 -20.33
N LEU A 72 -7.56 -12.73 -21.52
CA LEU A 72 -8.28 -12.22 -22.70
C LEU A 72 -9.78 -12.43 -22.56
N VAL A 73 -10.20 -13.49 -21.86
CA VAL A 73 -11.61 -13.75 -21.56
C VAL A 73 -11.89 -13.24 -20.15
N GLN A 74 -12.67 -12.20 -20.06
CA GLN A 74 -13.04 -11.62 -18.77
C GLN A 74 -14.03 -12.55 -18.05
N ARG A 75 -13.89 -12.65 -16.73
CA ARG A 75 -14.65 -13.61 -15.91
C ARG A 75 -16.09 -13.14 -15.62
N ASP A 76 -16.41 -11.89 -15.90
CA ASP A 76 -17.74 -11.33 -15.68
C ASP A 76 -18.56 -11.44 -16.96
N ASP A 77 -19.65 -12.20 -16.92
CA ASP A 77 -20.58 -12.38 -18.05
C ASP A 77 -21.23 -11.05 -18.47
N ASN A 78 -21.20 -10.04 -17.61
CA ASN A 78 -21.70 -8.70 -17.92
C ASN A 78 -20.59 -7.75 -18.45
N SER A 79 -19.37 -8.24 -18.56
CA SER A 79 -18.27 -7.44 -19.13
C SER A 79 -18.51 -7.21 -20.62
N ASN A 80 -18.51 -5.94 -21.03
CA ASN A 80 -18.62 -5.55 -22.44
C ASN A 80 -17.25 -5.48 -23.13
N VAL A 81 -16.18 -5.91 -22.46
CA VAL A 81 -14.80 -5.83 -22.97
C VAL A 81 -14.50 -7.07 -23.79
N SER A 82 -14.34 -6.89 -25.10
CA SER A 82 -13.99 -7.97 -26.02
C SER A 82 -12.49 -8.29 -25.95
N LYS A 83 -12.07 -9.41 -26.52
CA LYS A 83 -10.64 -9.78 -26.62
C LYS A 83 -9.84 -8.70 -27.37
N ASP A 84 -10.42 -8.11 -28.42
CA ASP A 84 -9.76 -7.06 -29.19
C ASP A 84 -9.60 -5.77 -28.36
N ASP A 85 -10.60 -5.45 -27.51
CA ASP A 85 -10.49 -4.33 -26.57
C ASP A 85 -9.35 -4.58 -25.57
N VAL A 86 -9.23 -5.80 -25.01
CA VAL A 86 -8.13 -6.13 -24.09
C VAL A 86 -6.78 -5.88 -24.77
N HIS A 87 -6.60 -6.36 -26.02
CA HIS A 87 -5.35 -6.13 -26.76
C HIS A 87 -5.03 -4.64 -26.91
N GLU A 88 -6.03 -3.85 -27.31
CA GLU A 88 -5.85 -2.41 -27.54
C GLU A 88 -5.53 -1.67 -26.25
N ILE A 89 -6.27 -1.97 -25.16
CA ILE A 89 -6.07 -1.36 -23.83
C ILE A 89 -4.65 -1.65 -23.32
N ILE A 90 -4.26 -2.94 -23.33
CA ILE A 90 -2.96 -3.37 -22.83
C ILE A 90 -1.82 -2.72 -23.64
N ARG A 91 -1.94 -2.75 -24.98
CA ARG A 91 -0.95 -2.13 -25.87
C ARG A 91 -0.78 -0.64 -25.57
N LYS A 92 -1.90 0.07 -25.43
CA LYS A 92 -1.91 1.50 -25.13
C LYS A 92 -1.24 1.79 -23.78
N ILE A 93 -1.60 1.05 -22.73
CA ILE A 93 -1.06 1.22 -21.40
C ILE A 93 0.44 0.93 -21.37
N ALA A 94 0.87 -0.18 -21.98
CA ALA A 94 2.31 -0.54 -22.02
C ALA A 94 3.15 0.59 -22.64
N VAL A 95 2.66 1.18 -23.74
CA VAL A 95 3.37 2.26 -24.44
C VAL A 95 3.35 3.56 -23.63
N GLU A 96 2.18 3.96 -23.11
CA GLU A 96 2.02 5.27 -22.45
C GLU A 96 2.66 5.30 -21.06
N GLU A 97 2.67 4.17 -20.35
CA GLU A 97 3.25 4.06 -19.00
C GLU A 97 4.70 3.57 -19.03
N PHE A 98 5.21 3.16 -20.18
CA PHE A 98 6.57 2.60 -20.37
C PHE A 98 6.79 1.39 -19.49
N ILE A 99 5.79 0.48 -19.43
CA ILE A 99 5.81 -0.72 -18.60
C ILE A 99 5.87 -1.96 -19.49
N ASP A 100 6.73 -2.91 -19.14
CA ASP A 100 6.80 -4.20 -19.82
C ASP A 100 5.57 -5.04 -19.45
N ILE A 101 4.83 -5.46 -20.48
CA ILE A 101 3.68 -6.35 -20.34
C ILE A 101 3.89 -7.54 -21.29
N TYR A 102 3.87 -8.73 -20.73
CA TYR A 102 4.21 -9.97 -21.43
C TYR A 102 2.96 -10.62 -22.01
N ALA A 103 3.02 -10.97 -23.29
CA ALA A 103 1.94 -11.72 -23.97
C ALA A 103 2.13 -13.21 -23.74
N VAL A 104 1.13 -13.88 -23.20
CA VAL A 104 1.20 -15.28 -22.81
C VAL A 104 0.19 -16.10 -23.61
N ASN A 105 0.63 -17.23 -24.15
CA ASN A 105 -0.14 -18.06 -25.08
C ASN A 105 -0.63 -19.37 -24.46
N THR A 106 -0.36 -19.59 -23.16
CA THR A 106 -0.80 -20.76 -22.42
C THR A 106 -1.24 -20.35 -21.02
N GLY A 107 -2.16 -21.08 -20.45
CA GLY A 107 -2.53 -20.93 -19.04
C GLY A 107 -1.73 -21.81 -18.10
N LEU A 108 -0.88 -22.70 -18.65
CA LEU A 108 -0.09 -23.65 -17.86
C LEU A 108 1.26 -23.04 -17.50
N SER A 109 1.59 -23.06 -16.21
CA SER A 109 2.89 -22.61 -15.71
C SER A 109 3.91 -23.76 -15.77
N ASN A 110 5.18 -23.38 -15.87
CA ASN A 110 6.30 -24.34 -15.74
C ASN A 110 6.53 -24.66 -14.27
N ASP A 111 6.32 -23.67 -13.40
CA ASP A 111 6.43 -23.79 -11.97
C ASP A 111 5.48 -22.77 -11.32
N GLY A 112 4.93 -23.12 -10.16
CA GLY A 112 3.94 -22.30 -9.47
C GLY A 112 2.51 -22.53 -9.98
N PRO A 113 1.54 -21.71 -9.56
CA PRO A 113 0.14 -21.92 -9.96
C PRO A 113 -0.11 -21.55 -11.42
N ASP A 114 -0.96 -22.32 -12.08
CA ASP A 114 -1.46 -22.02 -13.43
C ASP A 114 -2.24 -20.69 -13.43
N LEU A 115 -2.25 -19.99 -14.57
CA LEU A 115 -2.88 -18.66 -14.70
C LEU A 115 -4.41 -18.69 -14.50
N GLY A 116 -5.05 -19.86 -14.65
CA GLY A 116 -6.46 -20.06 -14.34
C GLY A 116 -6.72 -20.50 -12.89
N GLY A 117 -5.68 -20.64 -12.09
CA GLY A 117 -5.75 -21.13 -10.72
C GLY A 117 -6.18 -20.08 -9.68
N LEU A 118 -5.81 -20.33 -8.42
CA LEU A 118 -6.18 -19.47 -7.31
C LEU A 118 -5.31 -18.21 -7.29
N HIS A 119 -5.88 -17.12 -7.79
CA HIS A 119 -5.29 -15.78 -7.74
C HIS A 119 -6.29 -14.80 -7.11
N ALA A 120 -5.80 -13.75 -6.47
CA ALA A 120 -6.68 -12.75 -5.86
C ALA A 120 -7.30 -11.86 -6.96
N VAL A 121 -8.60 -11.67 -6.87
CA VAL A 121 -9.32 -10.73 -7.74
C VAL A 121 -9.08 -9.32 -7.25
N ILE A 122 -8.69 -8.44 -8.14
CA ILE A 122 -8.46 -7.02 -7.83
C ILE A 122 -9.62 -6.21 -8.40
N ASN A 123 -10.21 -5.40 -7.55
CA ASN A 123 -11.34 -4.54 -7.92
C ASN A 123 -10.88 -3.08 -8.02
N LEU A 124 -11.58 -2.30 -8.84
CA LEU A 124 -11.33 -0.87 -8.99
C LEU A 124 -11.53 -0.17 -7.63
N PRO A 125 -10.50 0.43 -7.02
CA PRO A 125 -10.66 1.06 -5.72
C PRO A 125 -11.38 2.42 -5.83
N LYS A 126 -12.40 2.63 -5.01
CA LYS A 126 -13.00 3.95 -4.77
C LYS A 126 -12.44 4.47 -3.46
N VAL A 127 -11.63 5.52 -3.54
CA VAL A 127 -10.78 5.98 -2.44
C VAL A 127 -11.28 7.30 -1.86
N ALA A 128 -11.36 7.37 -0.55
CA ALA A 128 -11.58 8.61 0.19
C ALA A 128 -10.42 8.87 1.17
N ILE A 129 -10.09 10.14 1.35
CA ILE A 129 -9.11 10.59 2.35
C ILE A 129 -9.87 11.47 3.36
N LEU A 130 -9.71 11.17 4.65
CA LEU A 130 -10.25 12.02 5.71
C LEU A 130 -9.50 13.36 5.71
N ALA A 131 -10.25 14.44 5.57
CA ALA A 131 -9.71 15.80 5.44
C ALA A 131 -10.50 16.76 6.33
N GLY A 132 -10.08 18.00 6.35
CA GLY A 132 -10.76 19.07 7.11
C GLY A 132 -10.28 19.13 8.55
N LYS A 133 -11.17 19.42 9.47
CA LYS A 133 -10.82 19.67 10.87
C LYS A 133 -10.10 18.45 11.47
N GLY A 134 -8.94 18.70 12.07
CA GLY A 134 -8.12 17.68 12.72
C GLY A 134 -7.09 17.02 11.80
N SER A 135 -7.32 16.95 10.50
CA SER A 135 -6.31 16.37 9.60
C SER A 135 -5.17 17.35 9.36
N SER A 136 -3.96 16.82 9.20
CA SER A 136 -2.81 17.60 8.72
C SER A 136 -3.00 17.87 7.23
N ALA A 137 -3.16 19.13 6.84
CA ALA A 137 -3.33 19.50 5.44
C ALA A 137 -2.13 19.06 4.59
N TYR A 138 -0.93 19.09 5.17
CA TYR A 138 0.28 18.63 4.48
C TYR A 138 0.22 17.11 4.21
N SER A 139 -0.19 16.33 5.21
CA SER A 139 -0.24 14.85 5.08
C SER A 139 -1.35 14.42 4.12
N VAL A 140 -2.52 15.07 4.20
CA VAL A 140 -3.62 14.87 3.23
C VAL A 140 -3.14 15.22 1.81
N GLY A 141 -2.48 16.37 1.66
CA GLY A 141 -1.96 16.84 0.37
C GLY A 141 -0.91 15.89 -0.22
N GLN A 142 -0.06 15.29 0.62
CA GLN A 142 0.95 14.31 0.17
C GLN A 142 0.28 13.08 -0.44
N VAL A 143 -0.74 12.53 0.24
CA VAL A 143 -1.48 11.35 -0.25
C VAL A 143 -2.30 11.71 -1.49
N TRP A 144 -2.99 12.85 -1.46
CA TRP A 144 -3.74 13.35 -2.62
C TRP A 144 -2.83 13.50 -3.84
N HIS A 145 -1.65 14.11 -3.66
CA HIS A 145 -0.68 14.31 -4.74
C HIS A 145 -0.20 12.97 -5.31
N LEU A 146 0.11 12.00 -4.43
CA LEU A 146 0.53 10.66 -4.89
C LEU A 146 -0.59 10.00 -5.72
N LEU A 147 -1.81 9.97 -5.20
CA LEU A 147 -2.90 9.23 -5.85
C LEU A 147 -3.42 9.97 -7.08
N ASN A 148 -3.81 11.25 -6.92
CA ASN A 148 -4.45 12.01 -7.99
C ASN A 148 -3.47 12.45 -9.07
N GLU A 149 -2.32 13.05 -8.68
CA GLU A 149 -1.39 13.66 -9.63
C GLU A 149 -0.37 12.69 -10.21
N LYS A 150 0.13 11.74 -9.39
CA LYS A 150 1.16 10.80 -9.86
C LYS A 150 0.57 9.52 -10.44
N MET A 151 -0.40 8.94 -9.74
CA MET A 151 -0.96 7.63 -10.13
C MET A 151 -2.25 7.75 -10.93
N HIS A 152 -2.80 8.96 -11.08
CA HIS A 152 -4.07 9.24 -11.78
C HIS A 152 -5.23 8.41 -11.21
N ILE A 153 -5.20 8.16 -9.89
CA ILE A 153 -6.26 7.46 -9.16
C ILE A 153 -7.14 8.54 -8.51
N PRO A 154 -8.37 8.72 -8.96
CA PRO A 154 -9.26 9.74 -8.39
C PRO A 154 -9.53 9.47 -6.91
N VAL A 155 -9.48 10.51 -6.10
CA VAL A 155 -9.76 10.42 -4.66
C VAL A 155 -10.76 11.50 -4.24
N SER A 156 -11.60 11.17 -3.28
CA SER A 156 -12.52 12.11 -2.65
C SER A 156 -11.95 12.57 -1.32
N LEU A 157 -11.98 13.88 -1.08
CA LEU A 157 -11.67 14.42 0.25
C LEU A 157 -12.98 14.52 1.03
N ILE A 158 -13.10 13.75 2.12
CA ILE A 158 -14.31 13.75 2.93
C ILE A 158 -14.03 14.37 4.31
N ASN A 159 -14.99 15.16 4.80
CA ASN A 159 -14.81 15.88 6.05
C ASN A 159 -14.83 14.92 7.24
N SER A 160 -13.78 14.96 8.06
CA SER A 160 -13.64 14.10 9.24
C SER A 160 -14.78 14.23 10.25
N ASN A 161 -15.49 15.35 10.25
CA ASN A 161 -16.66 15.57 11.13
C ASN A 161 -17.95 14.94 10.60
N ASN A 162 -17.95 14.43 9.38
CA ASN A 162 -19.18 13.95 8.73
C ASN A 162 -19.00 12.55 8.14
N VAL A 163 -18.39 11.67 8.91
CA VAL A 163 -18.07 10.31 8.48
C VAL A 163 -19.20 9.38 8.88
N ASN A 164 -20.28 9.38 8.11
CA ASN A 164 -21.45 8.56 8.40
C ASN A 164 -21.54 7.35 7.45
N ARG A 165 -22.41 6.42 7.77
CA ARG A 165 -22.55 5.16 7.03
C ARG A 165 -22.89 5.40 5.55
N THR A 166 -23.85 6.26 5.26
CA THR A 166 -24.30 6.52 3.89
C THR A 166 -23.16 7.03 3.01
N LEU A 167 -22.32 7.89 3.57
CA LEU A 167 -21.16 8.42 2.87
C LEU A 167 -20.11 7.33 2.64
N LEU A 168 -19.77 6.55 3.69
CA LEU A 168 -18.74 5.51 3.63
C LEU A 168 -19.10 4.37 2.65
N ASP A 169 -20.39 4.05 2.52
CA ASP A 169 -20.82 2.96 1.62
C ASP A 169 -20.51 3.25 0.14
N ASN A 170 -20.11 4.49 -0.20
CA ASN A 170 -19.64 4.82 -1.56
C ASN A 170 -18.17 4.47 -1.83
N TYR A 171 -17.45 4.08 -0.81
CA TYR A 171 -15.98 3.87 -0.93
C TYR A 171 -15.55 2.48 -0.48
N UNK A 172 -14.46 2.17 -1.07
CA UNK A 172 -13.86 0.97 -0.77
C UNK A 172 -12.70 1.09 0.12
N VAL A 173 -12.05 2.20 -0.03
CA VAL A 173 -10.84 2.50 0.75
C VAL A 173 -11.00 3.84 1.45
N LEU A 174 -10.67 3.89 2.73
CA LEU A 174 -10.66 5.12 3.53
C LEU A 174 -9.27 5.32 4.13
N ILE A 175 -8.66 6.49 3.86
CA ILE A 175 -7.31 6.80 4.34
C ILE A 175 -7.39 7.89 5.41
N MET A 176 -6.76 7.61 6.57
CA MET A 176 -6.60 8.55 7.69
C MET A 176 -5.11 8.86 7.84
N THR A 177 -4.73 10.09 7.56
CA THR A 177 -3.34 10.52 7.61
C THR A 177 -2.97 11.06 9.01
N ASP A 178 -1.79 11.66 9.12
CA ASP A 178 -1.37 12.35 10.33
C ASP A 178 -2.36 13.48 10.68
N GLY A 179 -2.63 13.67 11.98
CA GLY A 179 -3.57 14.69 12.44
C GLY A 179 -3.99 14.50 13.89
N ASN A 180 -4.85 15.38 14.37
CA ASN A 180 -5.51 15.28 15.69
C ASN A 180 -7.02 15.13 15.46
N TYR A 181 -7.49 13.90 15.57
CA TYR A 181 -8.88 13.53 15.24
C TYR A 181 -9.78 13.42 16.49
N SER A 182 -9.44 14.14 17.56
CA SER A 182 -10.19 14.12 18.83
C SER A 182 -11.67 14.54 18.66
N GLN A 183 -11.99 15.26 17.59
CA GLN A 183 -13.36 15.72 17.30
C GLN A 183 -14.25 14.64 16.65
N ILE A 184 -13.69 13.53 16.19
CA ILE A 184 -14.51 12.44 15.61
C ILE A 184 -15.26 11.77 16.78
N ASP A 185 -16.56 11.90 16.76
CA ASP A 185 -17.41 11.42 17.86
C ASP A 185 -17.61 9.89 17.78
N SER A 186 -18.18 9.35 18.87
CA SER A 186 -18.38 7.89 19.00
C SER A 186 -19.33 7.32 17.93
N SER A 187 -20.26 8.11 17.39
CA SER A 187 -21.16 7.64 16.33
C SER A 187 -20.41 7.47 15.01
N ASN A 188 -19.50 8.41 14.70
CA ASN A 188 -18.66 8.32 13.52
C ASN A 188 -17.65 7.17 13.65
N VAL A 189 -17.09 6.95 14.85
CA VAL A 189 -16.22 5.77 15.12
C VAL A 189 -16.99 4.48 14.85
N LYS A 190 -18.24 4.37 15.33
CA LYS A 190 -19.08 3.19 15.09
C LYS A 190 -19.38 3.01 13.60
N SER A 191 -19.58 4.10 12.86
CA SER A 191 -19.81 4.06 11.41
C SER A 191 -18.59 3.49 10.68
N ILE A 192 -17.37 3.94 11.05
CA ILE A 192 -16.12 3.43 10.48
C ILE A 192 -15.97 1.93 10.79
N LYS A 193 -16.16 1.52 12.05
CA LYS A 193 -16.08 0.10 12.46
C LYS A 193 -17.05 -0.78 11.68
N SER A 194 -18.30 -0.33 11.57
CA SER A 194 -19.34 -1.06 10.85
C SER A 194 -18.99 -1.18 9.36
N TRP A 195 -18.47 -0.11 8.76
CA TRP A 195 -18.05 -0.09 7.36
C TRP A 195 -16.88 -1.06 7.11
N ILE A 196 -15.87 -1.06 7.99
CA ILE A 196 -14.75 -2.01 7.90
C ILE A 196 -15.30 -3.45 7.97
N ASN A 197 -16.16 -3.75 8.96
CA ASN A 197 -16.71 -5.10 9.13
C ASN A 197 -17.49 -5.59 7.89
N ARG A 198 -18.02 -4.66 7.07
CA ARG A 198 -18.74 -5.02 5.83
C ARG A 198 -17.85 -5.08 4.58
N GLY A 199 -16.54 -4.93 4.73
CA GLY A 199 -15.60 -5.10 3.61
C GLY A 199 -14.77 -3.86 3.26
N GLY A 200 -14.83 -2.81 4.07
CA GLY A 200 -14.03 -1.60 3.85
C GLY A 200 -12.56 -1.81 4.19
N CYS A 201 -11.68 -1.18 3.43
CA CYS A 201 -10.23 -1.17 3.70
C CYS A 201 -9.86 0.16 4.33
N PHE A 202 -9.46 0.13 5.60
CA PHE A 202 -9.08 1.32 6.37
C PHE A 202 -7.55 1.39 6.48
N ILE A 203 -6.97 2.46 5.96
CA ILE A 203 -5.51 2.67 5.97
C ILE A 203 -5.23 3.89 6.83
N SER A 204 -4.31 3.76 7.78
CA SER A 204 -3.91 4.89 8.62
C SER A 204 -2.38 5.04 8.68
N THR A 205 -1.92 6.29 8.86
CA THR A 205 -0.49 6.60 8.92
C THR A 205 -0.20 7.50 10.13
N ALA A 206 0.95 7.32 10.74
CA ALA A 206 1.48 8.16 11.83
C ALA A 206 0.45 8.31 12.96
N SER A 207 0.06 9.54 13.34
CA SER A 207 -0.91 9.75 14.43
C SER A 207 -2.33 9.28 14.09
N GLY A 208 -2.67 9.11 12.81
CA GLY A 208 -3.90 8.41 12.39
C GLY A 208 -3.90 6.95 12.85
N SER A 209 -2.74 6.29 12.82
CA SER A 209 -2.60 4.91 13.32
C SER A 209 -2.75 4.86 14.85
N GLU A 210 -2.19 5.84 15.55
CA GLU A 210 -2.39 5.97 17.00
C GLU A 210 -3.87 6.14 17.34
N TRP A 211 -4.58 7.02 16.60
CA TRP A 211 -6.03 7.22 16.76
C TRP A 211 -6.79 5.92 16.54
N THR A 212 -6.40 5.12 15.53
CA THR A 212 -7.03 3.83 15.18
C THR A 212 -6.97 2.86 16.35
N ILE A 213 -5.82 2.76 17.00
CA ILE A 213 -5.62 1.90 18.18
C ILE A 213 -6.42 2.45 19.37
N ASN A 214 -6.30 3.75 19.67
CA ASN A 214 -6.93 4.38 20.83
C ASN A 214 -8.47 4.33 20.78
N ASN A 215 -9.05 4.25 19.57
CA ASN A 215 -10.50 4.13 19.39
C ASN A 215 -10.95 2.66 19.22
N ASN A 216 -10.03 1.71 19.48
CA ASN A 216 -10.33 0.27 19.41
C ASN A 216 -10.91 -0.14 18.05
N ILE A 217 -10.42 0.47 16.95
CA ILE A 217 -10.73 -0.01 15.59
C ILE A 217 -10.12 -1.40 15.42
N ILE A 218 -8.90 -1.57 15.93
CA ILE A 218 -8.24 -2.88 16.10
C ILE A 218 -7.65 -3.00 17.50
N LYS A 219 -7.36 -4.23 17.91
CA LYS A 219 -6.82 -4.54 19.25
C LYS A 219 -5.29 -4.67 19.20
N GLU A 220 -4.65 -3.59 18.80
CA GLU A 220 -3.19 -3.49 18.83
C GLU A 220 -2.76 -2.60 19.99
N LYS A 221 -1.45 -2.55 20.30
CA LYS A 221 -0.96 -1.83 21.45
C LYS A 221 0.11 -0.81 21.07
N ILE A 222 -0.03 0.37 21.66
CA ILE A 222 1.03 1.39 21.67
C ILE A 222 2.03 0.99 22.76
N LYS A 223 3.31 0.99 22.40
CA LYS A 223 4.38 0.62 23.33
C LYS A 223 4.55 1.72 24.38
N GLU A 224 4.56 1.35 25.66
CA GLU A 224 4.82 2.28 26.74
C GLU A 224 6.32 2.55 26.83
N ILE A 225 6.70 3.79 26.54
CA ILE A 225 8.10 4.20 26.63
C ILE A 225 8.43 4.52 28.09
N LYS A 226 9.47 3.90 28.62
CA LYS A 226 9.94 4.18 29.96
C LYS A 226 10.43 5.63 30.05
N LYS A 227 9.79 6.42 30.90
CA LYS A 227 10.23 7.78 31.14
C LYS A 227 11.53 7.77 31.94
N ASP A 228 12.52 8.48 31.45
CA ASP A 228 13.75 8.71 32.16
C ASP A 228 13.44 9.69 33.31
N THR A 229 13.51 9.18 34.52
CA THR A 229 13.16 9.92 35.76
C THR A 229 14.37 10.58 36.39
N LEU A 230 15.49 10.70 35.70
CA LEU A 230 16.67 11.35 36.25
C LEU A 230 16.35 12.79 36.67
N ASP A 231 16.76 13.15 37.87
CA ASP A 231 16.71 14.51 38.39
C ASP A 231 17.65 15.38 37.55
N ILE A 232 17.10 16.41 36.91
CA ILE A 232 17.87 17.29 36.03
C ILE A 232 17.62 18.75 36.44
N ALA A 233 18.66 19.60 36.32
CA ALA A 233 18.51 21.03 36.56
C ALA A 233 17.48 21.64 35.61
N TYR A 234 16.74 22.61 36.10
CA TYR A 234 15.67 23.28 35.34
C TYR A 234 16.14 23.79 33.97
N GLU A 235 17.36 24.34 33.92
CA GLU A 235 17.96 24.86 32.68
C GLU A 235 18.11 23.79 31.59
N ASN A 236 18.20 22.50 31.96
CA ASN A 236 18.43 21.38 31.04
C ASN A 236 17.16 20.70 30.59
N ILE A 237 15.99 21.09 31.10
CA ILE A 237 14.69 20.43 30.77
C ILE A 237 14.40 20.48 29.26
N GLN A 238 14.58 21.66 28.66
CA GLN A 238 14.27 21.82 27.21
C GLN A 238 15.24 21.01 26.32
N ALA A 239 16.52 20.99 26.68
CA ALA A 239 17.53 20.21 25.97
C ALA A 239 17.20 18.71 26.02
N LYS A 240 16.84 18.22 27.23
CA LYS A 240 16.45 16.82 27.42
C LYS A 240 15.20 16.46 26.61
N LYS A 241 14.16 17.30 26.64
CA LYS A 241 12.94 17.09 25.84
C LYS A 241 13.26 17.05 24.34
N GLY A 242 14.12 17.94 23.88
CA GLY A 242 14.57 17.98 22.48
C GLY A 242 15.34 16.73 22.09
N ALA A 243 16.24 16.28 22.97
CA ALA A 243 17.05 15.07 22.72
C ALA A 243 16.19 13.79 22.61
N GLN A 244 15.00 13.78 23.23
CA GLN A 244 14.11 12.63 23.18
C GLN A 244 13.19 12.61 21.96
N ARG A 245 13.28 13.63 21.08
CA ARG A 245 12.47 13.68 19.88
C ARG A 245 13.19 13.04 18.70
N ILE A 246 12.39 12.38 17.84
CA ILE A 246 12.85 11.94 16.52
C ILE A 246 12.44 13.05 15.54
N GLY A 247 13.35 13.99 15.29
CA GLY A 247 13.10 15.15 14.41
C GLY A 247 13.09 14.82 12.93
N GLY A 248 13.46 13.58 12.59
CA GLY A 248 13.57 13.04 11.24
C GLY A 248 14.80 12.18 11.11
N ALA A 249 14.60 10.89 10.95
CA ALA A 249 15.70 9.93 10.80
C ALA A 249 15.27 8.77 9.91
N ILE A 250 16.25 8.07 9.39
CA ILE A 250 16.05 6.95 8.47
C ILE A 250 16.36 5.66 9.23
N PHE A 251 15.41 4.75 9.19
CA PHE A 251 15.50 3.47 9.89
C PHE A 251 15.33 2.32 8.92
N GLN A 252 15.96 1.19 9.21
CA GLN A 252 15.77 -0.04 8.45
C GLN A 252 14.67 -0.88 9.08
N ILE A 253 13.74 -1.30 8.24
CA ILE A 253 12.72 -2.28 8.63
C ILE A 253 12.97 -3.59 7.87
N ASN A 254 12.51 -4.69 8.47
CA ASN A 254 12.38 -5.99 7.82
C ASN A 254 10.93 -6.12 7.36
N LEU A 255 10.74 -6.54 6.11
CA LEU A 255 9.44 -6.74 5.48
C LEU A 255 9.15 -8.21 5.27
N ASP A 256 7.93 -8.63 5.55
CA ASP A 256 7.40 -9.90 5.05
C ASP A 256 6.94 -9.67 3.60
N ASN A 257 7.85 -9.86 2.65
CA ASN A 257 7.54 -9.63 1.23
C ASN A 257 6.70 -10.74 0.60
N THR A 258 6.21 -11.70 1.40
CA THR A 258 5.18 -12.64 0.97
C THR A 258 3.77 -12.11 1.23
N HIS A 259 3.65 -11.01 2.01
CA HIS A 259 2.36 -10.34 2.29
C HIS A 259 2.03 -9.34 1.18
N PRO A 260 0.76 -9.25 0.73
CA PRO A 260 0.38 -8.36 -0.39
C PRO A 260 0.79 -6.89 -0.21
N ILE A 261 0.79 -6.38 1.01
CA ILE A 261 1.20 -4.98 1.29
C ILE A 261 2.68 -4.75 0.93
N ALA A 262 3.50 -5.81 0.95
CA ALA A 262 4.94 -5.70 0.68
C ALA A 262 5.35 -6.26 -0.71
N TYR A 263 4.39 -6.56 -1.59
CA TYR A 263 4.72 -7.01 -2.95
C TYR A 263 5.53 -5.95 -3.70
N GLY A 264 6.51 -6.41 -4.47
CA GLY A 264 7.43 -5.55 -5.21
C GLY A 264 8.65 -5.09 -4.40
N TYR A 265 8.71 -5.46 -3.11
CA TYR A 265 9.81 -5.06 -2.22
C TYR A 265 10.72 -6.23 -1.86
N LYS A 266 11.96 -5.90 -1.50
CA LYS A 266 12.89 -6.84 -0.87
C LYS A 266 12.54 -6.98 0.62
N THR A 267 13.23 -7.89 1.30
CA THR A 267 12.99 -8.19 2.72
C THR A 267 13.46 -7.09 3.68
N THR A 268 14.18 -6.08 3.18
CA THR A 268 14.61 -4.93 3.98
C THR A 268 14.33 -3.63 3.23
N LEU A 269 13.99 -2.57 3.98
CA LEU A 269 13.62 -1.28 3.37
C LEU A 269 14.00 -0.14 4.32
N PRO A 270 14.68 0.92 3.82
CA PRO A 270 14.83 2.16 4.59
C PRO A 270 13.52 2.95 4.63
N VAL A 271 13.09 3.34 5.83
CA VAL A 271 11.89 4.17 6.03
C VAL A 271 12.25 5.46 6.76
N PHE A 272 11.58 6.55 6.42
CA PHE A 272 11.70 7.83 7.12
C PHE A 272 10.71 7.88 8.27
N ARG A 273 11.16 8.39 9.42
CA ARG A 273 10.31 8.53 10.60
C ARG A 273 10.59 9.83 11.33
N ASN A 274 9.53 10.52 11.79
CA ASN A 274 9.61 11.78 12.55
C ASN A 274 8.58 11.83 13.67
N ASN A 275 8.30 10.69 14.30
CA ASN A 275 7.38 10.62 15.45
C ASN A 275 7.93 9.63 16.48
N GLU A 276 7.43 9.72 17.71
CA GLU A 276 7.90 8.96 18.87
C GLU A 276 6.92 7.87 19.33
N THR A 277 5.84 7.61 18.60
CA THR A 277 4.84 6.59 18.97
C THR A 277 5.25 5.24 18.37
N PHE A 278 5.59 4.28 19.20
CA PHE A 278 5.97 2.92 18.77
C PHE A 278 4.83 1.94 19.06
N TYR A 279 4.72 0.91 18.25
CA TYR A 279 3.68 -0.11 18.38
C TYR A 279 4.33 -1.44 18.73
N GLU A 280 3.70 -2.19 19.68
CA GLU A 280 4.09 -3.58 19.92
C GLU A 280 3.83 -4.40 18.65
N LEU A 281 4.57 -5.49 18.49
CA LEU A 281 4.26 -6.44 17.42
C LEU A 281 2.88 -7.03 17.69
N SER A 282 2.09 -7.15 16.64
CA SER A 282 0.78 -7.81 16.71
C SER A 282 0.97 -9.27 17.09
N THR A 283 0.04 -9.79 17.90
CA THR A 283 -0.03 -11.21 18.25
C THR A 283 -0.85 -12.01 17.24
N ALA A 284 -1.43 -11.35 16.24
CA ALA A 284 -2.20 -12.03 15.20
C ALA A 284 -1.27 -12.59 14.12
N ASP A 285 -1.63 -13.74 13.59
CA ASP A 285 -0.85 -14.42 12.54
C ASP A 285 -0.72 -13.54 11.31
N ALA A 286 0.49 -13.47 10.74
CA ALA A 286 0.83 -12.75 9.50
C ALA A 286 0.58 -11.23 9.55
N ALA A 287 0.21 -10.65 10.70
CA ALA A 287 -0.16 -9.24 10.80
C ALA A 287 1.03 -8.28 10.74
N ASN A 288 2.23 -8.72 11.13
CA ASN A 288 3.43 -7.88 11.21
C ASN A 288 4.15 -7.82 9.87
N VAL A 289 3.62 -7.01 8.95
CA VAL A 289 4.17 -6.88 7.59
C VAL A 289 5.55 -6.21 7.61
N GLY A 290 5.74 -5.21 8.49
CA GLY A 290 7.02 -4.53 8.65
C GLY A 290 7.37 -4.37 10.12
N ARG A 291 8.65 -4.62 10.46
CA ARG A 291 9.16 -4.43 11.82
C ARG A 291 10.54 -3.77 11.78
N TYR A 292 10.80 -2.88 12.72
CA TYR A 292 12.14 -2.30 12.89
C TYR A 292 13.09 -3.41 13.34
N ASN A 293 14.29 -3.45 12.75
CA ASN A 293 15.24 -4.51 13.08
C ASN A 293 15.99 -4.21 14.39
N THR A 294 16.96 -5.05 14.75
CA THR A 294 17.70 -4.93 16.03
C THR A 294 18.73 -3.80 16.04
N THR A 295 19.11 -3.28 14.85
CA THR A 295 20.00 -2.13 14.69
C THR A 295 19.37 -1.18 13.64
N PRO A 296 18.25 -0.52 14.01
CA PRO A 296 17.40 0.06 12.97
C PRO A 296 17.91 1.39 12.41
N LEU A 297 18.66 2.19 13.14
CA LEU A 297 19.07 3.52 12.69
C LEU A 297 20.08 3.42 11.54
N ILE A 298 19.73 4.02 10.39
CA ILE A 298 20.62 4.14 9.22
C ILE A 298 21.26 5.52 9.20
N SER A 299 20.45 6.58 9.44
CA SER A 299 20.93 7.97 9.35
C SER A 299 20.03 8.88 10.17
N GLY A 300 20.63 9.91 10.75
CA GLY A 300 19.93 10.88 11.60
C GLY A 300 20.20 10.63 13.07
N TYR A 301 19.34 11.20 13.92
CA TYR A 301 19.51 11.15 15.37
C TYR A 301 18.30 10.48 16.03
N ILE A 302 18.59 9.63 17.00
CA ILE A 302 17.63 9.08 17.95
C ILE A 302 18.36 8.93 19.29
N SER A 303 17.70 9.23 20.42
CA SER A 303 18.30 9.02 21.73
C SER A 303 18.46 7.53 22.02
N ASP A 304 19.42 7.18 22.90
CA ASP A 304 19.67 5.77 23.25
C ASP A 304 18.41 5.08 23.77
N VAL A 305 17.63 5.76 24.62
CA VAL A 305 16.38 5.21 25.18
C VAL A 305 15.39 4.89 24.04
N MET A 306 15.17 5.86 23.14
CA MET A 306 14.22 5.68 22.03
C MET A 306 14.73 4.63 21.03
N ASN A 307 16.05 4.55 20.84
CA ASN A 307 16.67 3.55 19.97
C ASN A 307 16.45 2.13 20.51
N GLU A 308 16.50 1.94 21.83
CA GLU A 308 16.15 0.64 22.42
C GLU A 308 14.66 0.33 22.26
N GLU A 309 13.81 1.33 22.42
CA GLU A 309 12.35 1.13 22.34
C GLU A 309 11.86 0.86 20.90
N ILE A 310 12.49 1.45 19.88
CA ILE A 310 12.07 1.23 18.50
C ILE A 310 12.44 -0.19 18.01
N LYS A 311 13.50 -0.78 18.56
CA LYS A 311 13.94 -2.14 18.17
C LYS A 311 12.80 -3.14 18.28
N ASN A 312 12.62 -3.96 17.23
CA ASN A 312 11.59 -4.99 17.17
C ASN A 312 10.15 -4.47 17.35
N SER A 313 9.92 -3.15 17.23
CA SER A 313 8.55 -2.62 17.19
C SER A 313 7.97 -2.72 15.78
N ALA A 314 6.64 -2.64 15.66
CA ALA A 314 5.97 -2.74 14.37
C ALA A 314 6.09 -1.43 13.58
N SER A 315 6.40 -1.56 12.30
CA SER A 315 6.37 -0.45 11.34
C SER A 315 5.08 -0.51 10.51
N ILE A 316 4.64 -1.71 10.13
CA ILE A 316 3.42 -1.92 9.34
C ILE A 316 2.66 -3.11 9.95
N ILE A 317 1.40 -2.87 10.31
CA ILE A 317 0.49 -3.92 10.79
C ILE A 317 -0.69 -4.00 9.82
N ALA A 318 -1.03 -5.18 9.36
CA ALA A 318 -2.20 -5.43 8.51
C ALA A 318 -3.10 -6.48 9.17
N ARG A 319 -4.38 -6.17 9.34
CA ARG A 319 -5.36 -7.01 10.03
C ARG A 319 -6.63 -7.16 9.23
N ASN A 320 -7.12 -8.37 9.15
CA ASN A 320 -8.51 -8.61 8.74
C ASN A 320 -9.45 -8.30 9.90
N VAL A 321 -10.53 -7.59 9.61
CA VAL A 321 -11.55 -7.18 10.60
C VAL A 321 -12.93 -7.38 9.96
N GLY A 322 -13.63 -8.44 10.38
CA GLY A 322 -14.86 -8.83 9.69
C GLY A 322 -14.57 -9.25 8.25
N SER A 323 -15.24 -8.63 7.30
CA SER A 323 -15.00 -8.85 5.86
C SER A 323 -14.03 -7.84 5.26
N GLY A 324 -13.54 -6.89 6.04
CA GLY A 324 -12.64 -5.83 5.59
C GLY A 324 -11.26 -5.93 6.23
N SER A 325 -10.49 -4.85 6.08
CA SER A 325 -9.11 -4.84 6.57
C SER A 325 -8.74 -3.49 7.19
N VAL A 326 -7.75 -3.52 8.07
CA VAL A 326 -7.14 -2.32 8.67
C VAL A 326 -5.63 -2.43 8.50
N ILE A 327 -5.04 -1.40 7.92
CA ILE A 327 -3.60 -1.35 7.66
C ILE A 327 -3.04 -0.11 8.36
N LEU A 328 -2.11 -0.34 9.30
CA LEU A 328 -1.45 0.72 10.07
C LEU A 328 -0.01 0.90 9.59
N PHE A 329 0.34 2.15 9.30
CA PHE A 329 1.73 2.56 9.11
C PHE A 329 2.16 3.38 10.33
N ALA A 330 3.23 2.98 10.98
CA ALA A 330 3.75 3.70 12.15
C ALA A 330 4.36 5.07 11.77
N ASP A 331 4.75 5.20 10.51
CA ASP A 331 5.39 6.40 9.97
C ASP A 331 4.58 6.93 8.77
N ASN A 332 5.14 7.90 8.07
CA ASN A 332 4.52 8.49 6.88
C ASN A 332 5.23 7.96 5.62
N PRO A 333 4.63 6.99 4.90
CA PRO A 333 5.28 6.42 3.72
C PRO A 333 5.37 7.37 2.52
N HIS A 334 4.76 8.55 2.59
CA HIS A 334 4.79 9.56 1.51
C HIS A 334 5.47 10.85 1.93
N PHE A 335 6.37 10.82 2.88
CA PHE A 335 6.92 12.03 3.51
C PHE A 335 7.28 13.09 2.48
N ARG A 336 6.64 14.25 2.60
CA ARG A 336 6.80 15.44 1.74
C ARG A 336 6.66 15.16 0.24
N ALA A 337 5.97 14.09 -0.13
CA ALA A 337 5.74 13.67 -1.53
C ALA A 337 7.02 13.42 -2.33
N PHE A 338 8.18 13.23 -1.67
CA PHE A 338 9.43 12.94 -2.36
C PHE A 338 10.13 11.65 -1.92
N TRP A 339 9.69 11.01 -0.83
CA TRP A 339 10.29 9.76 -0.36
C TRP A 339 9.74 8.59 -1.19
N PHE A 340 10.26 8.45 -2.42
CA PHE A 340 9.68 7.53 -3.41
C PHE A 340 9.80 6.06 -3.04
N GLY A 341 10.84 5.67 -2.28
CA GLY A 341 11.10 4.28 -1.93
C GLY A 341 9.97 3.59 -1.15
N THR A 342 9.17 4.34 -0.45
CA THR A 342 8.06 3.79 0.33
C THR A 342 6.66 4.12 -0.19
N UNK A 343 6.51 4.78 -1.24
CA UNK A 343 5.33 5.11 -1.85
C UNK A 343 4.52 3.97 -2.23
N GLY A 344 5.25 2.85 -2.74
CA GLY A 344 4.58 1.62 -3.17
C GLY A 344 3.83 0.89 -2.07
N LEU A 345 4.29 0.98 -0.84
CA LEU A 345 3.56 0.37 0.29
C LEU A 345 2.15 0.95 0.48
N UNK A 346 1.92 2.22 0.27
CA UNK A 346 0.73 2.81 0.35
C UNK A 346 -0.14 2.48 -0.69
N LEU A 347 0.52 2.34 -1.88
CA LEU A 347 -0.22 1.91 -3.08
C LEU A 347 -0.66 0.44 -3.01
N ASN A 348 0.19 -0.42 -2.53
CA ASN A 348 -0.20 -1.81 -2.27
C ASN A 348 -1.38 -1.88 -1.28
N ALA A 349 -1.34 -1.10 -0.25
CA ALA A 349 -2.46 -1.03 0.69
C ALA A 349 -3.77 -0.55 0.02
N UNK A 350 -3.62 0.33 -0.97
CA UNK A 350 -4.69 0.83 -1.67
C UNK A 350 -5.29 -0.12 -2.57
N LEU A 351 -4.43 -0.90 -3.21
CA LEU A 351 -4.87 -1.79 -4.30
C LEU A 351 -5.14 -3.23 -3.83
N PHE A 352 -4.37 -3.72 -2.89
CA PHE A 352 -4.39 -5.11 -2.43
C PHE A 352 -4.94 -5.27 -1.00
N GLY A 353 -5.35 -4.24 -0.36
CA GLY A 353 -5.84 -4.27 1.01
C GLY A 353 -7.06 -5.18 1.25
N UNK A 354 -7.55 -5.60 0.32
CA UNK A 354 -8.64 -6.40 0.35
C UNK A 354 -8.35 -7.76 -0.10
N ALA A 355 -7.02 -8.06 -0.42
CA ALA A 355 -6.66 -9.35 -1.07
C ALA A 355 -6.02 -10.37 -0.11
N PHE A 356 -6.00 -10.11 1.19
CA PHE A 356 -5.40 -11.02 2.19
C PHE A 356 -6.36 -11.32 3.34
#